data_a17f12fb216ec289bcbf416f42c5f8bc
#
_entry.id   a17f12fb216ec289bcbf416f42c5f8bc
#
_cell.length_a   1.000
_cell.length_b   1.000
_cell.length_c   1.000
_cell.angle_alpha   90.00
_cell.angle_beta   90.00
_cell.angle_gamma   90.00
#
_symmetry.space_group_name_H-M   'P 1'
#
loop_
_entity.id
_entity.type
_entity.pdbx_description
1 polymer ?
#
loop_
_entity_poly.entity_id
_entity_poly.type
_entity_poly.pdbx_seq_one_letter_code
_entity_poly.pdbx_strand_id
1 'polypeptide(L)'
;SEELTPTLYKLSHTGIIFENYYGTFQSVTTNGEYTMCMGLYPDMSRTKTDSSFNVAGTNYLPFCLGNALTEKGYQTWGYHDYIGDFYNRNITHANMGYTFKAADSGLDIKIDWPSSDLEMMEASVDDYLSSREPFHAYYMTFSGHYQYNWDNAMSAKNHDAVKDLPYSEPVKAYIACNLELENALTYLLQRLEQAGVADKTCIVLTNDHYPYGLTEDEYNELAGQEMDLTFEKYRNSFICYVPGLSENIVVDEYCSTADILPTLLNLFGVD
;
A
#
# COMPACT_ATOMS: atom_id res chain seq x y z
N SER A 1 -15.00 1.79 7.68
CA SER A 1 -16.25 1.12 8.12
C SER A 1 -16.91 0.40 6.95
N GLU A 2 -17.74 -0.58 7.21
CA GLU A 2 -18.46 -1.34 6.16
C GLU A 2 -19.34 -0.43 5.27
N GLU A 3 -19.89 0.63 5.81
CA GLU A 3 -20.72 1.59 5.06
C GLU A 3 -19.89 2.51 4.16
N LEU A 4 -18.78 3.03 4.66
CA LEU A 4 -17.98 4.05 3.97
C LEU A 4 -16.89 3.45 3.09
N THR A 5 -16.33 2.33 3.50
CA THR A 5 -15.22 1.63 2.83
C THR A 5 -15.48 0.12 2.74
N PRO A 6 -16.53 -0.31 2.00
CA PRO A 6 -16.96 -1.71 1.96
C PRO A 6 -15.90 -2.67 1.42
N THR A 7 -15.10 -2.23 0.45
CA THR A 7 -14.05 -3.07 -0.13
C THR A 7 -12.90 -3.27 0.85
N LEU A 8 -12.37 -2.20 1.44
CA LEU A 8 -11.36 -2.29 2.50
C LEU A 8 -11.86 -3.09 3.70
N TYR A 9 -13.12 -2.90 4.09
CA TYR A 9 -13.74 -3.68 5.15
C TYR A 9 -13.73 -5.18 4.80
N LYS A 10 -14.21 -5.56 3.62
CA LYS A 10 -14.18 -6.95 3.14
C LYS A 10 -12.75 -7.52 3.15
N LEU A 11 -11.78 -6.79 2.58
CA LEU A 11 -10.40 -7.25 2.48
C LEU A 11 -9.75 -7.43 3.85
N SER A 12 -10.04 -6.54 4.80
CA SER A 12 -9.47 -6.59 6.16
C SER A 12 -10.12 -7.64 7.07
N HIS A 13 -11.28 -8.18 6.70
CA HIS A 13 -12.02 -9.17 7.50
C HIS A 13 -12.10 -10.55 6.83
N THR A 14 -11.35 -10.78 5.74
CA THR A 14 -11.36 -12.04 5.01
C THR A 14 -9.93 -12.46 4.66
N GLY A 15 -9.55 -13.67 5.02
CA GLY A 15 -8.22 -14.22 4.71
C GLY A 15 -7.37 -14.45 5.96
N ILE A 16 -6.15 -13.96 5.97
CA ILE A 16 -5.25 -14.01 7.12
C ILE A 16 -5.31 -12.67 7.83
N ILE A 17 -5.72 -12.66 9.09
CA ILE A 17 -5.95 -11.47 9.91
C ILE A 17 -4.85 -11.36 10.95
N PHE A 18 -4.05 -10.30 10.86
CA PHE A 18 -2.98 -10.00 11.82
C PHE A 18 -3.49 -9.00 12.84
N GLU A 19 -3.76 -9.45 14.07
CA GLU A 19 -4.37 -8.61 15.10
C GLU A 19 -3.39 -7.63 15.74
N ASN A 20 -2.10 -7.97 15.78
CA ASN A 20 -1.05 -7.20 16.45
C ASN A 20 0.07 -6.82 15.50
N TYR A 21 -0.28 -6.14 14.39
CA TYR A 21 0.69 -5.61 13.44
C TYR A 21 1.05 -4.17 13.77
N TYR A 22 2.36 -3.88 13.80
CA TYR A 22 2.91 -2.56 14.08
C TYR A 22 3.84 -2.09 12.98
N GLY A 23 3.52 -0.93 12.40
CA GLY A 23 4.38 -0.24 11.44
C GLY A 23 5.65 0.25 12.12
N THR A 24 6.78 0.17 11.43
CA THR A 24 8.09 0.41 12.05
C THR A 24 8.55 1.86 11.98
N PHE A 25 8.06 2.66 11.01
CA PHE A 25 8.60 3.98 10.70
C PHE A 25 7.63 5.13 10.88
N GLN A 26 8.20 6.32 11.15
CA GLN A 26 7.43 7.50 11.51
C GLN A 26 7.05 8.37 10.31
N SER A 27 7.97 8.61 9.37
CA SER A 27 7.77 9.69 8.40
C SER A 27 8.60 9.58 7.13
N VAL A 28 9.43 8.57 6.97
CA VAL A 28 10.22 8.42 5.76
C VAL A 28 9.66 7.25 4.98
N THR A 29 8.85 7.55 3.97
CA THR A 29 8.19 6.60 3.08
C THR A 29 9.11 5.46 2.65
N THR A 30 10.30 5.80 2.13
CA THR A 30 11.23 4.79 1.62
C THR A 30 11.83 3.89 2.69
N ASN A 31 11.82 4.26 3.97
CA ASN A 31 12.27 3.37 5.04
C ASN A 31 11.23 2.28 5.33
N GLY A 32 9.95 2.65 5.35
CA GLY A 32 8.85 1.69 5.48
C GLY A 32 8.76 0.78 4.25
N GLU A 33 8.76 1.37 3.06
CA GLU A 33 8.73 0.67 1.78
C GLU A 33 9.93 -0.29 1.62
N TYR A 34 11.14 0.16 2.00
CA TYR A 34 12.33 -0.67 2.03
C TYR A 34 12.15 -1.87 2.97
N THR A 35 11.68 -1.64 4.18
CA THR A 35 11.52 -2.71 5.17
C THR A 35 10.49 -3.75 4.70
N MET A 36 9.38 -3.30 4.12
CA MET A 36 8.36 -4.18 3.55
C MET A 36 8.90 -5.02 2.39
N CYS A 37 9.61 -4.38 1.44
CA CYS A 37 10.10 -5.05 0.24
C CYS A 37 11.32 -5.93 0.48
N MET A 38 12.14 -5.61 1.50
CA MET A 38 13.41 -6.29 1.78
C MET A 38 13.35 -7.26 2.96
N GLY A 39 12.32 -7.16 3.83
CA GLY A 39 12.30 -7.87 5.12
C GLY A 39 13.43 -7.46 6.06
N LEU A 40 14.03 -6.29 5.84
CA LEU A 40 15.21 -5.79 6.54
C LEU A 40 15.03 -4.33 6.93
N TYR A 41 15.56 -3.93 8.06
CA TYR A 41 15.62 -2.53 8.44
C TYR A 41 16.72 -1.79 7.68
N PRO A 42 16.46 -0.58 7.17
CA PRO A 42 17.49 0.23 6.53
C PRO A 42 18.56 0.66 7.55
N ASP A 43 19.78 0.86 7.08
CA ASP A 43 20.87 1.42 7.91
C ASP A 43 20.61 2.91 8.21
N MET A 44 19.99 3.18 9.35
CA MET A 44 19.60 4.53 9.78
C MET A 44 20.79 5.47 9.95
N SER A 45 22.03 4.99 10.04
CA SER A 45 23.21 5.84 10.05
C SER A 45 23.51 6.45 8.69
N ARG A 46 23.12 5.76 7.62
CA ARG A 46 23.30 6.18 6.22
C ARG A 46 22.09 6.91 5.65
N THR A 47 20.89 6.63 6.15
CA THR A 47 19.63 7.19 5.63
C THR A 47 19.14 8.43 6.37
N LYS A 48 19.94 9.02 7.25
CA LYS A 48 19.59 10.25 7.98
C LYS A 48 19.35 11.46 7.09
N THR A 49 20.04 11.54 5.98
CA THR A 49 20.03 12.68 5.04
C THR A 49 19.65 12.27 3.63
N ASP A 50 19.38 10.96 3.41
CA ASP A 50 19.03 10.42 2.11
C ASP A 50 18.02 9.29 2.25
N SER A 51 17.28 8.99 1.18
CA SER A 51 16.35 7.87 1.18
C SER A 51 17.08 6.53 1.17
N SER A 52 16.47 5.51 1.77
CA SER A 52 17.00 4.14 1.72
C SER A 52 17.16 3.62 0.28
N PHE A 53 16.30 4.05 -0.63
CA PHE A 53 16.38 3.67 -2.04
C PHE A 53 17.53 4.37 -2.77
N ASN A 54 17.87 5.60 -2.43
CA ASN A 54 19.07 6.25 -2.97
C ASN A 54 20.35 5.52 -2.53
N VAL A 55 20.35 4.97 -1.32
CA VAL A 55 21.50 4.24 -0.77
C VAL A 55 21.62 2.82 -1.32
N ALA A 56 20.49 2.10 -1.46
CA ALA A 56 20.45 0.67 -1.79
C ALA A 56 19.99 0.39 -3.23
N GLY A 57 19.35 1.34 -3.89
CA GLY A 57 18.60 1.11 -5.12
C GLY A 57 19.40 0.65 -6.33
N THR A 58 20.71 0.84 -6.35
CA THR A 58 21.59 0.37 -7.43
C THR A 58 22.02 -1.08 -7.28
N ASN A 59 21.69 -1.74 -6.18
CA ASN A 59 22.01 -3.14 -5.95
C ASN A 59 20.96 -4.04 -6.60
N TYR A 60 21.39 -5.15 -7.19
CA TYR A 60 20.48 -6.23 -7.55
C TYR A 60 19.98 -6.92 -6.28
N LEU A 61 18.66 -7.12 -6.17
CA LEU A 61 17.96 -7.54 -4.97
C LEU A 61 17.21 -8.86 -5.22
N PRO A 62 17.92 -10.00 -5.33
CA PRO A 62 17.35 -11.27 -5.76
C PRO A 62 16.29 -11.83 -4.80
N PHE A 63 16.34 -11.49 -3.53
CA PHE A 63 15.42 -11.97 -2.51
C PHE A 63 14.09 -11.18 -2.44
N CYS A 64 13.97 -10.06 -3.15
CA CYS A 64 12.71 -9.33 -3.22
C CYS A 64 11.65 -10.12 -3.96
N LEU A 65 10.40 -9.94 -3.58
CA LEU A 65 9.28 -10.74 -4.08
C LEU A 65 9.16 -10.69 -5.62
N GLY A 66 9.46 -9.54 -6.24
CA GLY A 66 9.47 -9.41 -7.71
C GLY A 66 10.46 -10.36 -8.39
N ASN A 67 11.74 -10.38 -7.97
CA ASN A 67 12.74 -11.29 -8.52
C ASN A 67 12.40 -12.76 -8.21
N ALA A 68 12.03 -13.04 -6.96
CA ALA A 68 11.71 -14.39 -6.50
C ALA A 68 10.51 -15.00 -7.27
N LEU A 69 9.47 -14.21 -7.55
CA LEU A 69 8.32 -14.67 -8.33
C LEU A 69 8.63 -14.73 -9.84
N THR A 70 9.49 -13.86 -10.36
CA THR A 70 9.96 -13.94 -11.74
C THR A 70 10.65 -15.29 -12.00
N GLU A 71 11.47 -15.77 -11.06
CA GLU A 71 12.11 -17.10 -11.15
C GLU A 71 11.09 -18.25 -11.12
N LYS A 72 9.90 -18.03 -10.59
CA LYS A 72 8.76 -18.97 -10.61
C LYS A 72 7.87 -18.83 -11.86
N GLY A 73 8.22 -17.94 -12.80
CA GLY A 73 7.48 -17.72 -14.05
C GLY A 73 6.32 -16.73 -13.95
N TYR A 74 6.29 -15.90 -12.91
CA TYR A 74 5.32 -14.81 -12.83
C TYR A 74 5.75 -13.62 -13.68
N GLN A 75 4.79 -12.92 -14.26
CA GLN A 75 5.00 -11.54 -14.72
C GLN A 75 4.99 -10.63 -13.49
N THR A 76 5.99 -9.77 -13.37
CA THR A 76 6.16 -8.89 -12.20
C THR A 76 6.15 -7.45 -12.62
N TRP A 77 5.15 -6.72 -12.11
CA TRP A 77 4.88 -5.31 -12.42
C TRP A 77 4.97 -4.46 -11.17
N GLY A 78 5.50 -3.24 -11.31
CA GLY A 78 5.53 -2.25 -10.25
C GLY A 78 4.97 -0.92 -10.75
N TYR A 79 4.14 -0.25 -9.93
CA TYR A 79 3.46 0.97 -10.32
C TYR A 79 3.56 2.03 -9.23
N HIS A 80 3.66 3.29 -9.67
CA HIS A 80 3.58 4.47 -8.80
C HIS A 80 2.86 5.60 -9.53
N ASP A 81 1.89 6.21 -8.89
CA ASP A 81 1.06 7.29 -9.46
C ASP A 81 1.68 8.69 -9.34
N TYR A 82 2.97 8.75 -9.03
CA TYR A 82 3.77 9.97 -9.08
C TYR A 82 4.99 9.80 -10.00
N ILE A 83 6.01 10.63 -9.84
CA ILE A 83 7.21 10.66 -10.70
C ILE A 83 8.12 9.47 -10.38
N GLY A 84 8.55 8.74 -11.41
CA GLY A 84 9.31 7.49 -11.25
C GLY A 84 10.70 7.65 -10.66
N ASP A 85 11.36 8.80 -10.86
CA ASP A 85 12.66 9.09 -10.25
C ASP A 85 12.55 9.61 -8.80
N PHE A 86 11.32 9.88 -8.33
CA PHE A 86 11.08 10.25 -6.94
C PHE A 86 11.54 9.11 -6.01
N TYR A 87 12.57 9.37 -5.23
CA TYR A 87 13.32 8.39 -4.44
C TYR A 87 13.99 7.27 -5.27
N ASN A 88 14.32 7.50 -6.54
CA ASN A 88 14.96 6.51 -7.43
C ASN A 88 14.16 5.20 -7.60
N ARG A 89 12.82 5.24 -7.53
CA ARG A 89 11.99 4.03 -7.69
C ARG A 89 12.16 3.38 -9.05
N ASN A 90 12.33 4.17 -10.12
CA ASN A 90 12.62 3.68 -11.46
C ASN A 90 13.87 2.76 -11.53
N ILE A 91 14.86 2.97 -10.66
CA ILE A 91 16.06 2.14 -10.56
C ILE A 91 15.85 1.01 -9.56
N THR A 92 15.38 1.35 -8.35
CA THR A 92 15.26 0.38 -7.25
C THR A 92 14.26 -0.72 -7.57
N HIS A 93 13.08 -0.38 -8.10
CA HIS A 93 12.05 -1.37 -8.42
C HIS A 93 12.45 -2.27 -9.59
N ALA A 94 13.20 -1.75 -10.58
CA ALA A 94 13.79 -2.59 -11.62
C ALA A 94 14.78 -3.61 -11.05
N ASN A 95 15.59 -3.23 -10.05
CA ASN A 95 16.52 -4.13 -9.36
C ASN A 95 15.81 -5.13 -8.43
N MET A 96 14.59 -4.81 -7.99
CA MET A 96 13.70 -5.74 -7.26
C MET A 96 12.99 -6.74 -8.18
N GLY A 97 13.12 -6.61 -9.51
CA GLY A 97 12.55 -7.52 -10.50
C GLY A 97 11.26 -7.06 -11.15
N TYR A 98 10.86 -5.80 -10.96
CA TYR A 98 9.63 -5.27 -11.54
C TYR A 98 9.85 -4.61 -12.89
N THR A 99 8.93 -4.85 -13.84
CA THR A 99 8.68 -3.92 -14.94
C THR A 99 7.96 -2.72 -14.34
N PHE A 100 8.71 -1.62 -14.15
CA PHE A 100 8.22 -0.47 -13.40
C PHE A 100 7.65 0.60 -14.31
N LYS A 101 6.45 1.12 -13.96
CA LYS A 101 5.80 2.25 -14.60
C LYS A 101 5.40 3.31 -13.56
N ALA A 102 5.47 4.56 -13.96
CA ALA A 102 5.07 5.69 -13.14
C ALA A 102 4.33 6.75 -13.97
N ALA A 103 3.77 7.77 -13.33
CA ALA A 103 2.99 8.81 -13.98
C ALA A 103 3.73 9.57 -15.09
N ASP A 104 5.05 9.68 -14.99
CA ASP A 104 5.93 10.27 -16.01
C ASP A 104 6.60 9.23 -16.93
N SER A 105 6.36 7.95 -16.70
CA SER A 105 7.02 6.85 -17.42
C SER A 105 6.13 5.61 -17.56
N GLY A 106 5.23 5.64 -18.53
CA GLY A 106 4.43 4.48 -18.94
C GLY A 106 3.01 4.40 -18.37
N LEU A 107 2.59 5.33 -17.50
CA LEU A 107 1.20 5.53 -17.12
C LEU A 107 0.71 6.85 -17.70
N ASP A 108 -0.44 6.83 -18.35
CA ASP A 108 -1.12 8.06 -18.86
C ASP A 108 -2.14 8.52 -17.81
N ILE A 109 -1.64 9.14 -16.75
CA ILE A 109 -2.44 9.65 -15.63
C ILE A 109 -2.05 11.07 -15.27
N LYS A 110 -2.93 11.77 -14.58
CA LYS A 110 -2.66 13.12 -14.10
C LYS A 110 -1.68 13.10 -12.92
N ILE A 111 -0.64 13.93 -13.00
CA ILE A 111 0.27 14.16 -11.88
C ILE A 111 -0.31 15.25 -11.00
N ASP A 112 -0.69 14.89 -9.79
CA ASP A 112 -1.15 15.78 -8.73
C ASP A 112 -0.37 15.55 -7.42
N TRP A 113 -0.67 16.32 -6.37
CA TRP A 113 -0.12 16.12 -5.05
C TRP A 113 -1.23 16.10 -3.98
N PRO A 114 -1.65 14.87 -3.56
CA PRO A 114 -1.31 13.56 -4.11
C PRO A 114 -2.05 13.25 -5.43
N SER A 115 -1.55 12.26 -6.18
CA SER A 115 -2.20 11.72 -7.38
C SER A 115 -3.28 10.69 -7.01
N SER A 116 -4.01 10.20 -8.02
CA SER A 116 -5.13 9.28 -7.85
C SER A 116 -4.72 7.82 -7.99
N ASP A 117 -4.88 7.05 -6.92
CA ASP A 117 -4.70 5.59 -6.95
C ASP A 117 -5.68 4.90 -7.93
N LEU A 118 -6.89 5.45 -8.09
CA LEU A 118 -7.87 4.93 -9.05
C LEU A 118 -7.38 5.09 -10.49
N GLU A 119 -6.89 6.28 -10.86
CA GLU A 119 -6.33 6.51 -12.21
C GLU A 119 -5.13 5.58 -12.48
N MET A 120 -4.26 5.36 -11.48
CA MET A 120 -3.15 4.41 -11.59
C MET A 120 -3.63 2.99 -11.87
N MET A 121 -4.63 2.50 -11.16
CA MET A 121 -5.16 1.16 -11.38
C MET A 121 -5.89 1.04 -12.71
N GLU A 122 -6.67 2.07 -13.11
CA GLU A 122 -7.32 2.12 -14.42
C GLU A 122 -6.33 2.05 -15.58
N ALA A 123 -5.18 2.74 -15.47
CA ALA A 123 -4.16 2.78 -16.50
C ALA A 123 -3.25 1.54 -16.54
N SER A 124 -3.24 0.69 -15.50
CA SER A 124 -2.23 -0.37 -15.35
C SER A 124 -2.78 -1.80 -15.34
N VAL A 125 -4.00 -2.01 -14.89
CA VAL A 125 -4.55 -3.37 -14.65
C VAL A 125 -4.53 -4.27 -15.88
N ASP A 126 -4.64 -3.72 -17.07
CA ASP A 126 -4.62 -4.48 -18.33
C ASP A 126 -3.22 -4.98 -18.70
N ASP A 127 -2.16 -4.43 -18.13
CA ASP A 127 -0.78 -4.91 -18.38
C ASP A 127 -0.63 -6.37 -17.98
N TYR A 128 -1.25 -6.80 -16.90
CA TYR A 128 -1.13 -8.16 -16.38
C TYR A 128 -2.40 -9.01 -16.57
N LEU A 129 -3.59 -8.42 -16.67
CA LEU A 129 -4.83 -9.20 -16.92
C LEU A 129 -4.98 -9.64 -18.38
N SER A 130 -4.28 -9.02 -19.32
CA SER A 130 -4.29 -9.40 -20.73
C SER A 130 -3.55 -10.71 -21.02
N SER A 131 -2.70 -11.15 -20.10
CA SER A 131 -1.93 -12.39 -20.20
C SER A 131 -2.62 -13.55 -19.47
N ARG A 132 -2.24 -14.80 -19.82
CA ARG A 132 -2.64 -16.02 -19.10
C ARG A 132 -1.59 -16.50 -18.09
N GLU A 133 -0.45 -15.82 -18.01
CA GLU A 133 0.61 -16.15 -17.08
C GLU A 133 0.26 -15.64 -15.67
N PRO A 134 0.74 -16.31 -14.62
CA PRO A 134 0.58 -15.79 -13.28
C PRO A 134 1.25 -14.42 -13.16
N PHE A 135 0.70 -13.53 -12.35
CA PHE A 135 1.21 -12.18 -12.19
C PHE A 135 1.40 -11.81 -10.73
N HIS A 136 2.31 -10.89 -10.52
CA HIS A 136 2.48 -10.13 -9.29
C HIS A 136 2.53 -8.65 -9.65
N ALA A 137 1.62 -7.86 -9.10
CA ALA A 137 1.56 -6.42 -9.28
C ALA A 137 1.79 -5.73 -7.92
N TYR A 138 2.83 -4.92 -7.86
CA TYR A 138 3.15 -4.06 -6.73
C TYR A 138 2.67 -2.65 -7.01
N TYR A 139 1.89 -2.08 -6.10
CA TYR A 139 1.39 -0.72 -6.19
C TYR A 139 1.90 0.12 -5.02
N MET A 140 2.68 1.16 -5.30
CA MET A 140 2.98 2.20 -4.34
C MET A 140 1.97 3.31 -4.50
N THR A 141 0.91 3.28 -3.68
CA THR A 141 -0.21 4.22 -3.71
C THR A 141 0.17 5.56 -3.09
N PHE A 142 -0.51 6.64 -3.47
CA PHE A 142 -0.17 7.99 -3.04
C PHE A 142 -1.37 8.83 -2.58
N SER A 143 -2.60 8.45 -2.91
CA SER A 143 -3.80 9.24 -2.61
C SER A 143 -3.98 9.58 -1.13
N GLY A 144 -3.52 8.69 -0.22
CA GLY A 144 -3.58 8.88 1.23
C GLY A 144 -2.56 9.87 1.81
N HIS A 145 -1.72 10.50 0.98
CA HIS A 145 -0.66 11.41 1.45
C HIS A 145 -1.22 12.72 2.02
N TYR A 146 -0.53 13.29 3.03
CA TYR A 146 -0.89 14.58 3.62
C TYR A 146 -0.46 15.75 2.67
N GLN A 147 -0.99 16.96 2.85
CA GLN A 147 -1.69 17.52 4.02
C GLN A 147 -3.19 17.18 3.97
N TYR A 148 -3.78 17.00 5.15
CA TYR A 148 -5.21 16.68 5.31
C TYR A 148 -6.03 17.97 5.44
N ASN A 149 -6.33 18.58 4.30
CA ASN A 149 -7.17 19.77 4.13
C ASN A 149 -7.80 19.74 2.73
N TRP A 150 -8.67 20.71 2.42
CA TRP A 150 -9.38 20.74 1.15
C TRP A 150 -8.56 21.28 -0.04
N ASP A 151 -7.31 21.71 0.18
CA ASP A 151 -6.35 22.01 -0.90
C ASP A 151 -5.69 20.74 -1.45
N ASN A 152 -5.77 19.62 -0.73
CA ASN A 152 -5.31 18.32 -1.17
C ASN A 152 -6.24 17.80 -2.28
N ALA A 153 -5.68 17.41 -3.42
CA ALA A 153 -6.44 17.02 -4.61
C ALA A 153 -7.42 15.86 -4.35
N MET A 154 -7.01 14.85 -3.58
CA MET A 154 -7.83 13.66 -3.33
C MET A 154 -8.88 13.90 -2.24
N SER A 155 -8.59 14.72 -1.23
CA SER A 155 -9.61 15.12 -0.26
C SER A 155 -10.68 15.99 -0.90
N ALA A 156 -10.30 16.95 -1.76
CA ALA A 156 -11.24 17.80 -2.49
C ALA A 156 -12.12 16.97 -3.44
N LYS A 157 -11.55 15.98 -4.14
CA LYS A 157 -12.26 15.08 -5.05
C LYS A 157 -13.38 14.30 -4.32
N ASN A 158 -13.11 13.83 -3.10
CA ASN A 158 -14.02 12.99 -2.33
C ASN A 158 -14.76 13.75 -1.21
N HIS A 159 -14.72 15.10 -1.20
CA HIS A 159 -15.31 15.96 -0.16
C HIS A 159 -16.77 15.64 0.11
N ASP A 160 -17.58 15.49 -0.92
CA ASP A 160 -19.04 15.31 -0.77
C ASP A 160 -19.41 14.01 -0.02
N ALA A 161 -18.57 12.99 -0.07
CA ALA A 161 -18.78 11.73 0.62
C ALA A 161 -18.56 11.83 2.15
N VAL A 162 -17.82 12.85 2.60
CA VAL A 162 -17.42 12.98 4.01
C VAL A 162 -17.92 14.25 4.69
N LYS A 163 -18.47 15.23 3.95
CA LYS A 163 -18.82 16.57 4.44
C LYS A 163 -19.75 16.55 5.67
N ASP A 164 -20.66 15.59 5.72
CA ASP A 164 -21.67 15.47 6.78
C ASP A 164 -21.24 14.53 7.92
N LEU A 165 -20.03 13.97 7.89
CA LEU A 165 -19.49 13.17 8.98
C LEU A 165 -19.24 14.04 10.22
N PRO A 166 -19.43 13.50 11.44
CA PRO A 166 -19.31 14.24 12.69
C PRO A 166 -17.84 14.40 13.15
N TYR A 167 -16.95 14.77 12.23
CA TYR A 167 -15.52 14.93 12.49
C TYR A 167 -15.02 16.32 12.12
N SER A 168 -13.87 16.69 12.66
CA SER A 168 -13.13 17.89 12.30
C SER A 168 -12.73 17.89 10.82
N GLU A 169 -12.40 19.06 10.28
CA GLU A 169 -12.01 19.18 8.87
C GLU A 169 -10.79 18.32 8.52
N PRO A 170 -9.68 18.30 9.29
CA PRO A 170 -8.53 17.45 8.97
C PRO A 170 -8.86 15.95 8.97
N VAL A 171 -9.68 15.48 9.90
CA VAL A 171 -10.11 14.08 9.96
C VAL A 171 -10.99 13.72 8.77
N LYS A 172 -11.93 14.61 8.38
CA LYS A 172 -12.72 14.40 7.15
C LYS A 172 -11.84 14.37 5.91
N ALA A 173 -10.86 15.26 5.79
CA ALA A 173 -9.94 15.30 4.67
C ALA A 173 -9.07 14.02 4.62
N TYR A 174 -8.59 13.53 5.75
CA TYR A 174 -7.90 12.23 5.86
C TYR A 174 -8.77 11.08 5.35
N ILE A 175 -10.01 10.99 5.81
CA ILE A 175 -10.96 9.96 5.34
C ILE A 175 -11.18 10.10 3.84
N ALA A 176 -11.40 11.32 3.33
CA ALA A 176 -11.63 11.59 1.92
C ALA A 176 -10.45 11.15 1.02
N CYS A 177 -9.20 11.38 1.44
CA CYS A 177 -8.01 10.88 0.75
C CYS A 177 -8.02 9.35 0.64
N ASN A 178 -8.38 8.65 1.72
CA ASN A 178 -8.42 7.19 1.75
C ASN A 178 -9.63 6.59 1.00
N LEU A 179 -10.67 7.36 0.71
CA LEU A 179 -11.75 6.93 -0.18
C LEU A 179 -11.28 6.77 -1.63
N GLU A 180 -10.22 7.44 -2.02
CA GLU A 180 -9.64 7.23 -3.35
C GLU A 180 -9.01 5.83 -3.48
N LEU A 181 -8.32 5.36 -2.43
CA LEU A 181 -7.83 3.99 -2.35
C LEU A 181 -8.98 2.96 -2.33
N GLU A 182 -10.08 3.24 -1.60
CA GLU A 182 -11.29 2.40 -1.61
C GLU A 182 -11.84 2.24 -3.02
N ASN A 183 -11.94 3.35 -3.78
CA ASN A 183 -12.42 3.35 -5.16
C ASN A 183 -11.48 2.54 -6.07
N ALA A 184 -10.18 2.71 -5.91
CA ALA A 184 -9.14 1.97 -6.65
C ALA A 184 -9.23 0.46 -6.41
N LEU A 185 -9.36 0.04 -5.15
CA LEU A 185 -9.51 -1.37 -4.78
C LEU A 185 -10.84 -1.97 -5.27
N THR A 186 -11.92 -1.19 -5.23
CA THR A 186 -13.21 -1.59 -5.77
C THR A 186 -13.11 -1.85 -7.29
N TYR A 187 -12.46 -0.94 -8.02
CA TYR A 187 -12.19 -1.10 -9.44
C TYR A 187 -11.33 -2.35 -9.70
N LEU A 188 -10.22 -2.52 -8.95
CA LEU A 188 -9.36 -3.69 -9.09
C LEU A 188 -10.12 -5.01 -8.92
N LEU A 189 -10.94 -5.14 -7.85
CA LEU A 189 -11.74 -6.35 -7.64
C LEU A 189 -12.70 -6.63 -8.78
N GLN A 190 -13.39 -5.61 -9.30
CA GLN A 190 -14.29 -5.75 -10.45
C GLN A 190 -13.53 -6.23 -11.69
N ARG A 191 -12.32 -5.72 -11.94
CA ARG A 191 -11.50 -6.15 -13.08
C ARG A 191 -10.99 -7.58 -12.93
N LEU A 192 -10.59 -7.99 -11.72
CA LEU A 192 -10.21 -9.39 -11.43
C LEU A 192 -11.38 -10.36 -11.61
N GLU A 193 -12.58 -9.96 -11.19
CA GLU A 193 -13.81 -10.74 -11.40
C GLU A 193 -14.14 -10.87 -12.89
N GLN A 194 -14.10 -9.77 -13.65
CA GLN A 194 -14.33 -9.77 -15.09
C GLN A 194 -13.33 -10.64 -15.86
N ALA A 195 -12.07 -10.67 -15.40
CA ALA A 195 -11.02 -11.52 -15.97
C ALA A 195 -11.13 -13.00 -15.53
N GLY A 196 -11.98 -13.32 -14.56
CA GLY A 196 -12.16 -14.68 -14.02
C GLY A 196 -10.95 -15.18 -13.22
N VAL A 197 -10.23 -14.27 -12.55
CA VAL A 197 -9.05 -14.59 -11.74
C VAL A 197 -9.17 -14.16 -10.28
N ALA A 198 -10.28 -13.55 -9.88
CA ALA A 198 -10.49 -13.04 -8.52
C ALA A 198 -10.37 -14.14 -7.44
N ASP A 199 -10.82 -15.35 -7.74
CA ASP A 199 -10.75 -16.52 -6.86
C ASP A 199 -9.32 -17.11 -6.72
N LYS A 200 -8.36 -16.60 -7.47
CA LYS A 200 -6.95 -17.04 -7.50
C LYS A 200 -5.97 -15.93 -7.19
N THR A 201 -6.46 -14.74 -6.88
CA THR A 201 -5.62 -13.56 -6.64
C THR A 201 -5.65 -13.18 -5.16
N CYS A 202 -4.50 -13.31 -4.48
CA CYS A 202 -4.33 -12.75 -3.16
C CYS A 202 -4.10 -11.24 -3.26
N ILE A 203 -4.69 -10.47 -2.34
CA ILE A 203 -4.51 -9.03 -2.25
C ILE A 203 -3.90 -8.71 -0.88
N VAL A 204 -2.75 -8.06 -0.91
CA VAL A 204 -1.99 -7.70 0.28
C VAL A 204 -1.85 -6.19 0.35
N LEU A 205 -2.22 -5.62 1.50
CA LEU A 205 -2.08 -4.18 1.76
C LEU A 205 -1.42 -3.96 3.11
N THR A 206 -0.57 -2.96 3.13
CA THR A 206 -0.02 -2.38 4.37
C THR A 206 0.32 -0.92 4.10
N ASN A 207 0.57 -0.18 5.15
CA ASN A 207 1.10 1.17 5.06
C ASN A 207 2.63 1.19 5.21
N ASP A 208 3.27 2.23 4.73
CA ASP A 208 4.71 2.50 4.89
C ASP A 208 5.05 3.14 6.24
N HIS A 209 4.13 3.96 6.79
CA HIS A 209 4.23 4.62 8.10
C HIS A 209 2.84 5.06 8.60
N TYR A 210 2.75 5.53 9.84
CA TYR A 210 1.51 6.11 10.36
C TYR A 210 1.22 7.51 9.75
N PRO A 211 -0.04 7.99 9.76
CA PRO A 211 -0.40 9.28 9.19
C PRO A 211 0.06 10.45 10.09
N TYR A 212 1.34 10.77 10.06
CA TYR A 212 1.98 11.81 10.89
C TYR A 212 1.49 13.24 10.62
N GLY A 213 0.64 13.44 9.64
CA GLY A 213 -0.02 14.71 9.35
C GLY A 213 -1.22 15.00 10.24
N LEU A 214 -1.66 14.04 11.06
CA LEU A 214 -2.69 14.22 12.08
C LEU A 214 -2.08 14.59 13.43
N THR A 215 -2.73 15.49 14.15
CA THR A 215 -2.40 15.83 15.55
C THR A 215 -2.90 14.75 16.51
N GLU A 216 -2.48 14.79 17.77
CA GLU A 216 -2.95 13.88 18.82
C GLU A 216 -4.49 13.96 19.02
N ASP A 217 -5.05 15.18 19.01
CA ASP A 217 -6.49 15.38 19.13
C ASP A 217 -7.26 14.75 17.96
N GLU A 218 -6.73 14.86 16.73
CA GLU A 218 -7.32 14.27 15.53
C GLU A 218 -7.22 12.74 15.52
N TYR A 219 -6.13 12.17 16.08
CA TYR A 219 -6.03 10.73 16.30
C TYR A 219 -7.09 10.25 17.30
N ASN A 220 -7.23 10.94 18.42
CA ASN A 220 -8.23 10.61 19.45
C ASN A 220 -9.65 10.72 18.90
N GLU A 221 -9.91 11.75 18.10
CA GLU A 221 -11.19 11.93 17.40
C GLU A 221 -11.47 10.77 16.45
N LEU A 222 -10.51 10.37 15.63
CA LEU A 222 -10.65 9.27 14.67
C LEU A 222 -10.83 7.92 15.38
N ALA A 223 -10.11 7.69 16.48
CA ALA A 223 -10.20 6.49 17.30
C ALA A 223 -11.47 6.44 18.17
N GLY A 224 -12.12 7.58 18.40
CA GLY A 224 -13.25 7.70 19.33
C GLY A 224 -12.88 7.51 20.81
N GLN A 225 -11.60 7.58 21.14
CA GLN A 225 -11.06 7.45 22.49
C GLN A 225 -9.67 8.08 22.58
N GLU A 226 -9.22 8.36 23.80
CA GLU A 226 -7.84 8.78 24.05
C GLU A 226 -6.86 7.62 23.74
N MET A 227 -5.84 7.89 22.94
CA MET A 227 -4.86 6.91 22.47
C MET A 227 -3.49 7.10 23.14
N ASP A 228 -2.85 6.02 23.53
CA ASP A 228 -1.43 6.07 23.89
C ASP A 228 -0.57 6.20 22.62
N LEU A 229 -0.30 7.44 22.22
CA LEU A 229 0.50 7.72 21.02
C LEU A 229 2.00 7.41 21.17
N THR A 230 2.45 6.91 22.33
CA THR A 230 3.82 6.44 22.46
C THR A 230 4.05 5.16 21.65
N PHE A 231 3.07 4.26 21.67
CA PHE A 231 3.15 2.96 21.02
C PHE A 231 1.99 2.70 20.03
N GLU A 232 0.75 2.95 20.43
CA GLU A 232 -0.43 2.59 19.63
C GLU A 232 -0.55 3.35 18.30
N LYS A 233 0.12 4.50 18.13
CA LYS A 233 0.19 5.17 16.82
C LYS A 233 0.86 4.33 15.73
N TYR A 234 1.69 3.37 16.12
CA TYR A 234 2.36 2.44 15.20
C TYR A 234 1.49 1.21 14.89
N ARG A 235 0.43 0.97 15.66
CA ARG A 235 -0.53 -0.10 15.36
C ARG A 235 -1.19 0.18 14.02
N ASN A 236 -1.14 -0.79 13.14
CA ASN A 236 -1.58 -0.61 11.78
C ASN A 236 -2.18 -1.90 11.21
N SER A 237 -2.47 -1.91 9.91
CA SER A 237 -3.07 -3.07 9.24
C SER A 237 -2.08 -3.73 8.31
N PHE A 238 -1.90 -5.03 8.48
CA PHE A 238 -1.38 -5.92 7.46
C PHE A 238 -2.55 -6.77 6.97
N ILE A 239 -3.15 -6.35 5.85
CA ILE A 239 -4.28 -7.02 5.23
C ILE A 239 -3.73 -8.07 4.27
N CYS A 240 -4.10 -9.33 4.46
CA CYS A 240 -3.75 -10.43 3.60
C CYS A 240 -5.03 -11.19 3.18
N TYR A 241 -5.71 -10.66 2.17
CA TYR A 241 -6.90 -11.26 1.61
C TYR A 241 -6.52 -12.47 0.76
N VAL A 242 -7.01 -13.64 1.16
CA VAL A 242 -6.82 -14.91 0.47
C VAL A 242 -8.19 -15.46 0.11
N PRO A 243 -8.57 -15.44 -1.18
CA PRO A 243 -9.87 -15.95 -1.60
C PRO A 243 -9.94 -17.47 -1.41
N GLY A 244 -11.15 -17.97 -1.14
CA GLY A 244 -11.43 -19.41 -1.09
C GLY A 244 -11.06 -20.11 0.22
N LEU A 245 -10.58 -19.39 1.23
CA LEU A 245 -10.47 -19.95 2.58
C LEU A 245 -11.86 -20.21 3.15
N SER A 246 -12.06 -21.39 3.75
CA SER A 246 -13.32 -21.76 4.42
C SER A 246 -13.57 -20.97 5.70
N GLU A 247 -12.49 -20.59 6.38
CA GLU A 247 -12.46 -19.81 7.63
C GLU A 247 -11.25 -18.87 7.61
N ASN A 248 -11.35 -17.75 8.32
CA ASN A 248 -10.24 -16.86 8.50
C ASN A 248 -9.14 -17.49 9.36
N ILE A 249 -7.89 -17.21 9.03
CA ILE A 249 -6.74 -17.54 9.87
C ILE A 249 -6.41 -16.30 10.69
N VAL A 250 -6.49 -16.38 11.99
CA VAL A 250 -6.15 -15.28 12.90
C VAL A 250 -4.75 -15.51 13.45
N VAL A 251 -3.91 -14.48 13.31
CA VAL A 251 -2.55 -14.41 13.84
C VAL A 251 -2.55 -13.36 14.95
N ASP A 252 -2.39 -13.82 16.20
CA ASP A 252 -2.39 -12.97 17.39
C ASP A 252 -0.98 -12.64 17.91
N GLU A 253 0.06 -13.20 17.29
CA GLU A 253 1.45 -12.85 17.55
C GLU A 253 1.75 -11.42 17.08
N TYR A 254 2.64 -10.75 17.83
CA TYR A 254 3.16 -9.44 17.44
C TYR A 254 4.03 -9.55 16.20
N CYS A 255 3.70 -8.77 15.20
CA CYS A 255 4.45 -8.69 13.94
C CYS A 255 4.65 -7.23 13.49
N SER A 256 5.57 -7.04 12.58
CA SER A 256 6.00 -5.73 12.10
C SER A 256 6.18 -5.71 10.58
N THR A 257 6.50 -4.56 10.05
CA THR A 257 6.78 -4.36 8.61
C THR A 257 7.84 -5.34 8.06
N ALA A 258 8.83 -5.74 8.87
CA ALA A 258 9.88 -6.68 8.44
C ALA A 258 9.37 -8.12 8.26
N ASP A 259 8.22 -8.46 8.85
CA ASP A 259 7.65 -9.80 8.76
C ASP A 259 6.85 -10.03 7.47
N ILE A 260 6.54 -8.95 6.71
CA ILE A 260 5.71 -9.04 5.50
C ILE A 260 6.39 -9.89 4.42
N LEU A 261 7.61 -9.54 4.01
CA LEU A 261 8.30 -10.28 2.95
C LEU A 261 8.48 -11.76 3.28
N PRO A 262 9.03 -12.17 4.44
CA PRO A 262 9.17 -13.59 4.76
C PRO A 262 7.82 -14.31 4.85
N THR A 263 6.75 -13.65 5.31
CA THR A 263 5.40 -14.21 5.28
C THR A 263 4.95 -14.51 3.86
N LEU A 264 5.11 -13.56 2.94
CA LEU A 264 4.71 -13.75 1.54
C LEU A 264 5.57 -14.79 0.82
N LEU A 265 6.89 -14.79 1.02
CA LEU A 265 7.78 -15.81 0.46
C LEU A 265 7.34 -17.21 0.90
N ASN A 266 7.04 -17.39 2.19
CA ASN A 266 6.53 -18.65 2.73
C ASN A 266 5.17 -19.05 2.13
N LEU A 267 4.21 -18.12 2.06
CA LEU A 267 2.87 -18.38 1.50
C LEU A 267 2.91 -18.81 0.02
N PHE A 268 3.83 -18.22 -0.76
CA PHE A 268 4.01 -18.55 -2.18
C PHE A 268 5.01 -19.68 -2.44
N GLY A 269 5.57 -20.31 -1.39
CA GLY A 269 6.53 -21.41 -1.51
C GLY A 269 7.80 -20.99 -2.25
N VAL A 270 8.29 -19.80 -1.94
CA VAL A 270 9.53 -19.23 -2.49
C VAL A 270 10.57 -19.27 -1.39
N ASP A 271 11.57 -20.16 -1.54
CA ASP A 271 12.69 -20.35 -0.58
C ASP A 271 13.90 -19.50 -0.99
#